data_bfa6c8cab866723bbb5690b1f1d077e3
#
_entry.id   bfa6c8cab866723bbb5690b1f1d077e3
#
_cell.length_a   1.000
_cell.length_b   1.000
_cell.length_c   1.000
_cell.angle_alpha   90.00
_cell.angle_beta   90.00
_cell.angle_gamma   90.00
#
_symmetry.space_group_name_H-M   'P 1'
#
loop_
_entity.id
_entity.type
_entity.pdbx_description
1 polymer ?
#
loop_
_entity_poly.entity_id
_entity_poly.type
_entity_poly.pdbx_seq_one_letter_code
_entity_poly.pdbx_strand_id
1 'polypeptide(L)'
;RKGKMTEEQVAGLKSRMHFVAATEYTGILDEHKAVRETCGIFDISHMGQFTVAGDSAAAWLNSMLTNDINKLNVGQGQYSVMLNDRAGVIDDLILYRMEPETFFVVVNASKIDEDFAWLSAHQPAGVTLENHSDEYVGLAVQGPECGEVFSRVIPGVELPPRNGISRISAEGTDLIVCRTG
;
A
#
# COMPACT_ATOMS: atom_id res chain seq x y z
N ARG A 1 18.72 4.68 13.91
CA ARG A 1 19.80 4.10 13.06
C ARG A 1 19.13 3.46 11.87
N LYS A 2 19.20 4.09 10.69
CA LYS A 2 18.81 3.45 9.44
C LYS A 2 19.81 2.33 9.17
N GLY A 3 19.40 1.07 9.32
CA GLY A 3 20.20 -0.07 8.90
C GLY A 3 20.38 0.01 7.38
N LYS A 4 21.61 -0.12 6.90
CA LYS A 4 21.85 -0.33 5.47
C LYS A 4 21.22 -1.67 5.09
N MET A 5 20.46 -1.68 4.00
CA MET A 5 19.95 -2.91 3.41
C MET A 5 21.11 -3.85 3.07
N THR A 6 20.90 -5.14 3.25
CA THR A 6 21.87 -6.16 2.83
C THR A 6 21.92 -6.22 1.29
N GLU A 7 23.02 -6.75 0.74
CA GLU A 7 23.14 -6.93 -0.72
C GLU A 7 22.04 -7.84 -1.27
N GLU A 8 21.59 -8.83 -0.51
CA GLU A 8 20.51 -9.73 -0.87
C GLU A 8 19.15 -9.03 -0.91
N GLN A 9 18.88 -8.12 0.05
CA GLN A 9 17.68 -7.28 0.05
C GLN A 9 17.68 -6.31 -1.14
N VAL A 10 18.84 -5.74 -1.48
CA VAL A 10 18.99 -4.88 -2.67
C VAL A 10 18.82 -5.68 -3.96
N ALA A 11 19.33 -6.90 -4.03
CA ALA A 11 19.17 -7.78 -5.18
C ALA A 11 17.71 -8.21 -5.37
N GLY A 12 17.01 -8.53 -4.28
CA GLY A 12 15.57 -8.85 -4.30
C GLY A 12 14.72 -7.69 -4.78
N LEU A 13 15.02 -6.47 -4.34
CA LEU A 13 14.37 -5.26 -4.85
C LEU A 13 14.66 -5.05 -6.35
N LYS A 14 15.91 -5.20 -6.78
CA LYS A 14 16.30 -5.03 -8.20
C LYS A 14 15.66 -6.07 -9.11
N SER A 15 15.44 -7.30 -8.66
CA SER A 15 14.81 -8.35 -9.48
C SER A 15 13.31 -8.09 -9.74
N ARG A 16 12.65 -7.30 -8.88
CA ARG A 16 11.24 -6.90 -9.03
C ARG A 16 11.08 -5.57 -9.77
N MET A 17 12.15 -4.79 -9.87
CA MET A 17 12.12 -3.52 -10.58
C MET A 17 12.46 -3.74 -12.04
N HIS A 18 11.46 -3.73 -12.90
CA HIS A 18 11.66 -3.62 -14.36
C HIS A 18 12.25 -2.25 -14.77
N PHE A 19 12.40 -1.33 -13.79
CA PHE A 19 12.98 0.00 -13.96
C PHE A 19 14.12 0.20 -12.98
N VAL A 20 15.16 0.88 -13.41
CA VAL A 20 16.15 1.49 -12.50
C VAL A 20 15.46 2.67 -11.86
N ALA A 21 14.94 2.51 -10.64
CA ALA A 21 14.42 3.66 -9.90
C ALA A 21 15.57 4.63 -9.65
N ALA A 22 15.38 5.87 -10.05
CA ALA A 22 16.32 6.92 -9.71
C ALA A 22 16.36 7.08 -8.18
N THR A 23 17.55 7.09 -7.61
CA THR A 23 17.75 7.30 -6.18
C THR A 23 17.66 8.77 -5.79
N GLU A 24 17.87 9.65 -6.75
CA GLU A 24 17.73 11.10 -6.67
C GLU A 24 17.62 11.71 -8.08
N TYR A 25 16.95 12.84 -8.20
CA TYR A 25 16.80 13.59 -9.46
C TYR A 25 17.58 14.91 -9.43
N THR A 26 17.44 15.67 -8.35
CA THR A 26 18.03 17.03 -8.20
C THR A 26 18.96 17.15 -6.99
N GLY A 27 18.96 16.15 -6.14
CA GLY A 27 19.73 16.12 -4.90
C GLY A 27 18.85 16.04 -3.65
N ILE A 28 19.33 15.32 -2.65
CA ILE A 28 18.58 14.94 -1.43
C ILE A 28 17.97 16.15 -0.70
N LEU A 29 18.69 17.28 -0.63
CA LEU A 29 18.22 18.46 0.12
C LEU A 29 17.08 19.16 -0.62
N ASP A 30 17.17 19.30 -1.94
CA ASP A 30 16.17 19.98 -2.75
C ASP A 30 14.89 19.14 -2.84
N GLU A 31 15.03 17.83 -2.98
CA GLU A 31 13.89 16.90 -2.99
C GLU A 31 13.20 16.83 -1.62
N HIS A 32 13.97 16.80 -0.53
CA HIS A 32 13.41 16.91 0.82
C HIS A 32 12.63 18.21 1.02
N LYS A 33 13.18 19.33 0.54
CA LYS A 33 12.53 20.63 0.62
C LYS A 33 11.24 20.66 -0.18
N ALA A 34 11.23 20.12 -1.41
CA ALA A 34 10.04 20.03 -2.26
C ALA A 34 8.89 19.29 -1.54
N VAL A 35 9.17 18.14 -0.92
CA VAL A 35 8.16 17.37 -0.16
C VAL A 35 7.65 18.14 1.06
N ARG A 36 8.47 18.98 1.69
CA ARG A 36 8.10 19.74 2.89
C ARG A 36 7.36 21.04 2.58
N GLU A 37 7.64 21.67 1.45
CA GLU A 37 7.16 23.02 1.14
C GLU A 37 6.14 23.03 -0.01
N THR A 38 6.21 22.05 -0.93
CA THR A 38 5.37 21.98 -2.12
C THR A 38 4.79 20.58 -2.34
N CYS A 39 5.35 19.83 -3.28
CA CYS A 39 4.91 18.47 -3.61
C CYS A 39 6.06 17.66 -4.20
N GLY A 40 6.23 16.43 -3.74
CA GLY A 40 7.13 15.43 -4.31
C GLY A 40 6.36 14.21 -4.79
N ILE A 41 6.89 13.54 -5.83
CA ILE A 41 6.37 12.28 -6.35
C ILE A 41 7.43 11.19 -6.22
N PHE A 42 7.01 10.00 -5.78
CA PHE A 42 7.87 8.84 -5.56
C PHE A 42 7.30 7.63 -6.26
N ASP A 43 8.14 6.90 -6.98
CA ASP A 43 7.80 5.58 -7.48
C ASP A 43 7.86 4.56 -6.32
N ILE A 44 6.69 4.01 -5.97
CA ILE A 44 6.51 2.99 -4.94
C ILE A 44 6.00 1.68 -5.53
N SER A 45 6.18 1.44 -6.83
CA SER A 45 5.72 0.23 -7.53
C SER A 45 6.32 -1.06 -6.96
N HIS A 46 7.40 -0.94 -6.17
CA HIS A 46 8.03 -2.06 -5.48
C HIS A 46 7.26 -2.54 -4.23
N MET A 47 6.29 -1.78 -3.73
CA MET A 47 5.44 -2.23 -2.62
C MET A 47 4.57 -3.40 -3.06
N GLY A 48 4.17 -4.26 -2.10
CA GLY A 48 3.25 -5.35 -2.38
C GLY A 48 1.78 -4.93 -2.31
N GLN A 49 0.96 -5.49 -3.20
CA GLN A 49 -0.48 -5.27 -3.23
C GLN A 49 -1.19 -6.62 -3.26
N PHE A 50 -2.04 -6.86 -2.24
CA PHE A 50 -2.89 -8.04 -2.20
C PHE A 50 -4.35 -7.65 -2.21
N THR A 51 -5.19 -8.51 -2.77
CA THR A 51 -6.64 -8.46 -2.56
C THR A 51 -7.09 -9.65 -1.72
N VAL A 52 -8.01 -9.37 -0.80
CA VAL A 52 -8.66 -10.38 0.04
C VAL A 52 -10.16 -10.22 -0.13
N ALA A 53 -10.87 -11.28 -0.48
CA ALA A 53 -12.32 -11.26 -0.67
C ALA A 53 -12.99 -12.55 -0.20
N GLY A 54 -14.25 -12.45 0.22
CA GLY A 54 -15.08 -13.59 0.63
C GLY A 54 -15.84 -13.33 1.92
N ASP A 55 -16.92 -14.06 2.14
CA ASP A 55 -17.90 -13.83 3.24
C ASP A 55 -17.29 -13.81 4.66
N SER A 56 -16.10 -14.32 4.85
CA SER A 56 -15.38 -14.31 6.13
C SER A 56 -14.07 -13.52 6.08
N ALA A 57 -13.83 -12.75 5.03
CA ALA A 57 -12.58 -12.01 4.85
C ALA A 57 -12.33 -11.01 5.99
N ALA A 58 -13.35 -10.25 6.39
CA ALA A 58 -13.26 -9.32 7.52
C ALA A 58 -12.89 -10.01 8.83
N ALA A 59 -13.58 -11.10 9.17
CA ALA A 59 -13.34 -11.87 10.40
C ALA A 59 -11.94 -12.50 10.39
N TRP A 60 -11.54 -13.06 9.25
CA TRP A 60 -10.21 -13.66 9.11
C TRP A 60 -9.11 -12.60 9.24
N LEU A 61 -9.17 -11.51 8.51
CA LEU A 61 -8.19 -10.42 8.63
C LEU A 61 -8.14 -9.85 10.04
N ASN A 62 -9.28 -9.75 10.73
CA ASN A 62 -9.32 -9.30 12.12
C ASN A 62 -8.61 -10.27 13.09
N SER A 63 -8.47 -11.55 12.73
CA SER A 63 -7.69 -12.51 13.51
C SER A 63 -6.19 -12.48 13.18
N MET A 64 -5.82 -12.01 11.99
CA MET A 64 -4.44 -11.97 11.51
C MET A 64 -3.72 -10.67 11.86
N LEU A 65 -4.47 -9.61 12.13
CA LEU A 65 -3.94 -8.26 12.30
C LEU A 65 -4.26 -7.71 13.69
N THR A 66 -3.39 -6.83 14.17
CA THR A 66 -3.49 -6.28 15.54
C THR A 66 -4.55 -5.19 15.70
N ASN A 67 -4.92 -4.50 14.62
CA ASN A 67 -5.93 -3.46 14.67
C ASN A 67 -7.31 -4.03 14.30
N ASP A 68 -8.38 -3.43 14.85
CA ASP A 68 -9.75 -3.94 14.72
C ASP A 68 -10.36 -3.60 13.35
N ILE A 69 -10.44 -4.60 12.48
CA ILE A 69 -10.98 -4.48 11.11
C ILE A 69 -12.47 -4.15 11.11
N ASN A 70 -13.21 -4.57 12.17
CA ASN A 70 -14.65 -4.34 12.25
C ASN A 70 -15.01 -2.84 12.41
N LYS A 71 -14.06 -2.00 12.78
CA LYS A 71 -14.22 -0.55 12.86
C LYS A 71 -14.14 0.17 11.52
N LEU A 72 -13.65 -0.52 10.47
CA LEU A 72 -13.56 0.06 9.15
C LEU A 72 -14.91 0.06 8.43
N ASN A 73 -15.34 1.22 7.98
CA ASN A 73 -16.39 1.32 6.98
C ASN A 73 -15.80 1.11 5.57
N VAL A 74 -16.68 0.80 4.61
CA VAL A 74 -16.30 0.77 3.20
C VAL A 74 -15.71 2.13 2.78
N GLY A 75 -14.64 2.11 2.04
CA GLY A 75 -13.88 3.30 1.64
C GLY A 75 -12.87 3.80 2.68
N GLN A 76 -12.70 3.10 3.80
CA GLN A 76 -11.73 3.44 4.85
C GLN A 76 -10.57 2.46 4.91
N GLY A 77 -9.43 2.96 5.36
CA GLY A 77 -8.24 2.17 5.62
C GLY A 77 -7.67 2.39 7.01
N GLN A 78 -6.84 1.49 7.43
CA GLN A 78 -6.09 1.58 8.68
C GLN A 78 -4.72 0.94 8.54
N TYR A 79 -3.79 1.48 9.29
CA TYR A 79 -2.49 0.88 9.54
C TYR A 79 -2.63 -0.25 10.55
N SER A 80 -1.94 -1.36 10.33
CA SER A 80 -1.96 -2.50 11.24
C SER A 80 -0.62 -3.22 11.25
N VAL A 81 -0.47 -4.15 12.19
CA VAL A 81 0.72 -4.99 12.33
C VAL A 81 0.27 -6.44 12.24
N MET A 82 1.01 -7.25 11.50
CA MET A 82 0.84 -8.70 11.41
C MET A 82 1.84 -9.39 12.32
N LEU A 83 1.37 -10.30 13.15
CA LEU A 83 2.17 -11.02 14.13
C LEU A 83 2.21 -12.51 13.82
N ASN A 84 3.30 -13.16 14.20
CA ASN A 84 3.40 -14.62 14.24
C ASN A 84 2.83 -15.20 15.56
N ASP A 85 2.77 -16.53 15.65
CA ASP A 85 2.21 -17.26 16.82
C ASP A 85 2.94 -16.99 18.15
N ARG A 86 4.13 -16.38 18.09
CA ARG A 86 4.92 -16.00 19.27
C ARG A 86 4.83 -14.50 19.57
N ALA A 87 3.87 -13.80 18.98
CA ALA A 87 3.70 -12.34 19.05
C ALA A 87 4.90 -11.53 18.51
N GLY A 88 5.75 -12.14 17.69
CA GLY A 88 6.79 -11.43 16.95
C GLY A 88 6.19 -10.75 15.71
N VAL A 89 6.66 -9.55 15.40
CA VAL A 89 6.21 -8.81 14.22
C VAL A 89 6.73 -9.48 12.95
N ILE A 90 5.82 -9.80 12.03
CA ILE A 90 6.14 -10.25 10.68
C ILE A 90 6.33 -9.01 9.80
N ASP A 91 5.29 -8.17 9.71
CA ASP A 91 5.32 -6.91 8.96
C ASP A 91 4.33 -5.89 9.53
N ASP A 92 4.46 -4.65 9.12
CA ASP A 92 3.47 -3.60 9.26
C ASP A 92 2.90 -3.24 7.90
N LEU A 93 1.61 -2.99 7.84
CA LEU A 93 0.89 -2.84 6.58
C LEU A 93 -0.26 -1.83 6.68
N ILE A 94 -0.75 -1.40 5.53
CA ILE A 94 -1.99 -0.65 5.43
C ILE A 94 -3.02 -1.51 4.71
N LEU A 95 -4.22 -1.58 5.29
CA LEU A 95 -5.34 -2.28 4.69
C LEU A 95 -6.50 -1.33 4.52
N TYR A 96 -7.21 -1.47 3.40
CA TYR A 96 -8.39 -0.68 3.04
C TYR A 96 -9.58 -1.61 2.81
N ARG A 97 -10.75 -1.24 3.34
CA ARG A 97 -12.00 -1.93 3.04
C ARG A 97 -12.63 -1.34 1.79
N MET A 98 -12.54 -2.04 0.67
CA MET A 98 -13.06 -1.57 -0.62
C MET A 98 -14.57 -1.81 -0.78
N GLU A 99 -15.03 -2.97 -0.30
CA GLU A 99 -16.40 -3.43 -0.26
C GLU A 99 -16.66 -4.14 1.08
N PRO A 100 -17.89 -4.52 1.43
CA PRO A 100 -18.18 -5.14 2.73
C PRO A 100 -17.27 -6.31 3.10
N GLU A 101 -16.92 -7.17 2.15
CA GLU A 101 -16.04 -8.33 2.33
C GLU A 101 -14.89 -8.35 1.30
N THR A 102 -14.45 -7.17 0.84
CA THR A 102 -13.31 -7.03 -0.08
C THR A 102 -12.33 -6.01 0.45
N PHE A 103 -11.07 -6.41 0.54
CA PHE A 103 -9.99 -5.62 1.11
C PHE A 103 -8.82 -5.51 0.16
N PHE A 104 -8.18 -4.34 0.17
CA PHE A 104 -6.93 -4.07 -0.52
C PHE A 104 -5.84 -3.86 0.53
N VAL A 105 -4.77 -4.63 0.43
CA VAL A 105 -3.69 -4.66 1.42
C VAL A 105 -2.40 -4.24 0.75
N VAL A 106 -1.72 -3.26 1.33
CA VAL A 106 -0.41 -2.78 0.87
C VAL A 106 0.63 -3.17 1.91
N VAL A 107 1.63 -3.95 1.47
CA VAL A 107 2.69 -4.51 2.32
C VAL A 107 4.07 -4.02 1.90
N ASN A 108 5.05 -4.16 2.78
CA ASN A 108 6.42 -3.76 2.49
C ASN A 108 7.07 -4.62 1.41
N ALA A 109 7.83 -3.99 0.50
CA ALA A 109 8.45 -4.64 -0.64
C ALA A 109 9.31 -5.86 -0.29
N SER A 110 10.07 -5.79 0.79
CA SER A 110 10.93 -6.89 1.24
C SER A 110 10.19 -8.03 1.92
N LYS A 111 8.88 -7.86 2.17
CA LYS A 111 8.03 -8.78 2.92
C LYS A 111 6.96 -9.46 2.07
N ILE A 112 6.81 -9.10 0.81
CA ILE A 112 5.72 -9.60 -0.05
C ILE A 112 5.59 -11.13 0.00
N ASP A 113 6.70 -11.86 -0.17
CA ASP A 113 6.66 -13.33 -0.21
C ASP A 113 6.38 -13.94 1.15
N GLU A 114 6.98 -13.38 2.22
CA GLU A 114 6.79 -13.82 3.60
C GLU A 114 5.34 -13.59 4.04
N ASP A 115 4.80 -12.38 3.78
CA ASP A 115 3.45 -12.01 4.14
C ASP A 115 2.41 -12.81 3.39
N PHE A 116 2.59 -12.98 2.07
CA PHE A 116 1.70 -13.78 1.25
C PHE A 116 1.69 -15.25 1.69
N ALA A 117 2.88 -15.82 1.98
CA ALA A 117 2.99 -17.19 2.47
C ALA A 117 2.33 -17.36 3.85
N TRP A 118 2.53 -16.41 4.77
CA TRP A 118 1.92 -16.43 6.10
C TRP A 118 0.39 -16.37 6.00
N LEU A 119 -0.14 -15.41 5.26
CA LEU A 119 -1.58 -15.26 5.05
C LEU A 119 -2.16 -16.50 4.36
N SER A 120 -1.52 -17.03 3.32
CA SER A 120 -1.97 -18.23 2.60
C SER A 120 -2.03 -19.47 3.50
N ALA A 121 -1.06 -19.62 4.41
CA ALA A 121 -1.03 -20.75 5.35
C ALA A 121 -2.20 -20.72 6.36
N HIS A 122 -2.79 -19.55 6.60
CA HIS A 122 -3.90 -19.35 7.54
C HIS A 122 -5.22 -19.00 6.86
N GLN A 123 -5.26 -19.09 5.53
CA GLN A 123 -6.43 -18.73 4.72
C GLN A 123 -7.57 -19.75 4.96
N PRO A 124 -8.76 -19.30 5.40
CA PRO A 124 -9.91 -20.20 5.56
C PRO A 124 -10.58 -20.50 4.21
N ALA A 125 -11.36 -21.57 4.18
CA ALA A 125 -12.20 -21.87 3.04
C ALA A 125 -13.22 -20.74 2.78
N GLY A 126 -13.42 -20.38 1.51
CA GLY A 126 -14.34 -19.31 1.09
C GLY A 126 -13.75 -17.90 1.13
N VAL A 127 -12.48 -17.74 1.51
CA VAL A 127 -11.72 -16.50 1.33
C VAL A 127 -10.77 -16.67 0.16
N THR A 128 -10.70 -15.68 -0.70
CA THR A 128 -9.72 -15.57 -1.80
C THR A 128 -8.64 -14.58 -1.38
N LEU A 129 -7.39 -14.96 -1.54
CA LEU A 129 -6.21 -14.09 -1.36
C LEU A 129 -5.43 -14.09 -2.68
N GLU A 130 -5.23 -12.93 -3.26
CA GLU A 130 -4.52 -12.76 -4.54
C GLU A 130 -3.39 -11.74 -4.39
N ASN A 131 -2.26 -12.04 -5.03
CA ASN A 131 -1.09 -11.15 -5.06
C ASN A 131 -1.02 -10.47 -6.43
N HIS A 132 -1.22 -9.17 -6.44
CA HIS A 132 -1.19 -8.31 -7.63
C HIS A 132 0.05 -7.39 -7.67
N SER A 133 1.08 -7.69 -6.90
CA SER A 133 2.24 -6.80 -6.73
C SER A 133 2.98 -6.49 -8.03
N ASP A 134 2.90 -7.38 -9.03
CA ASP A 134 3.51 -7.19 -10.35
C ASP A 134 2.55 -6.55 -11.38
N GLU A 135 1.29 -6.29 -11.00
CA GLU A 135 0.24 -5.79 -11.89
C GLU A 135 0.00 -4.28 -11.72
N TYR A 136 0.43 -3.70 -10.61
CA TYR A 136 0.22 -2.30 -10.28
C TYR A 136 1.48 -1.46 -10.43
N VAL A 137 1.29 -0.24 -10.93
CA VAL A 137 2.24 0.86 -10.77
C VAL A 137 1.77 1.73 -9.62
N GLY A 138 2.63 1.95 -8.64
CA GLY A 138 2.32 2.74 -7.45
C GLY A 138 3.09 4.06 -7.44
N LEU A 139 2.38 5.16 -7.22
CA LEU A 139 2.97 6.48 -7.05
C LEU A 139 2.55 7.08 -5.71
N ALA A 140 3.52 7.54 -4.92
CA ALA A 140 3.25 8.33 -3.73
C ALA A 140 3.45 9.82 -4.03
N VAL A 141 2.39 10.61 -3.87
CA VAL A 141 2.38 12.06 -4.05
C VAL A 141 2.29 12.70 -2.68
N GLN A 142 3.34 13.39 -2.25
CA GLN A 142 3.52 13.83 -0.86
C GLN A 142 3.89 15.31 -0.79
N GLY A 143 3.29 16.03 0.14
CA GLY A 143 3.58 17.44 0.40
C GLY A 143 2.32 18.27 0.63
N PRO A 144 2.47 19.53 1.10
CA PRO A 144 1.33 20.40 1.40
C PRO A 144 0.43 20.72 0.20
N GLU A 145 1.01 20.72 -1.01
CA GLU A 145 0.28 21.03 -2.25
C GLU A 145 -0.26 19.79 -2.98
N CYS A 146 -0.10 18.57 -2.44
CA CYS A 146 -0.48 17.34 -3.14
C CYS A 146 -1.96 17.29 -3.56
N GLY A 147 -2.87 17.87 -2.75
CA GLY A 147 -4.28 17.95 -3.08
C GLY A 147 -4.57 18.87 -4.27
N GLU A 148 -3.88 20.01 -4.35
CA GLU A 148 -4.01 20.92 -5.49
C GLU A 148 -3.43 20.30 -6.76
N VAL A 149 -2.27 19.65 -6.67
CA VAL A 149 -1.67 18.91 -7.79
C VAL A 149 -2.61 17.83 -8.30
N PHE A 150 -3.20 17.03 -7.40
CA PHE A 150 -4.18 16.01 -7.75
C PHE A 150 -5.37 16.60 -8.51
N SER A 151 -5.98 17.68 -8.00
CA SER A 151 -7.14 18.31 -8.63
C SER A 151 -6.85 18.91 -10.02
N ARG A 152 -5.60 19.32 -10.27
CA ARG A 152 -5.16 19.80 -11.59
C ARG A 152 -4.91 18.66 -12.58
N VAL A 153 -4.37 17.55 -12.11
CA VAL A 153 -4.04 16.38 -12.95
C VAL A 153 -5.27 15.54 -13.26
N ILE A 154 -6.19 15.42 -12.28
CA ILE A 154 -7.41 14.62 -12.41
C ILE A 154 -8.63 15.53 -12.08
N PRO A 155 -8.98 16.42 -13.01
CA PRO A 155 -10.04 17.39 -12.77
C PRO A 155 -11.41 16.71 -12.59
N GLY A 156 -12.21 17.24 -11.67
CA GLY A 156 -13.57 16.75 -11.41
C GLY A 156 -13.63 15.50 -10.51
N VAL A 157 -12.50 15.01 -10.01
CA VAL A 157 -12.43 13.93 -9.04
C VAL A 157 -12.07 14.47 -7.67
N GLU A 158 -12.86 14.12 -6.66
CA GLU A 158 -12.56 14.44 -5.27
C GLU A 158 -11.61 13.41 -4.66
N LEU A 159 -10.64 13.88 -3.88
CA LEU A 159 -9.81 13.00 -3.06
C LEU A 159 -10.67 12.30 -1.99
N PRO A 160 -10.43 11.02 -1.72
CA PRO A 160 -11.07 10.36 -0.59
C PRO A 160 -10.72 11.08 0.73
N PRO A 161 -11.52 10.92 1.80
CA PRO A 161 -11.17 11.45 3.11
C PRO A 161 -9.85 10.86 3.59
N ARG A 162 -9.24 11.49 4.59
CA ARG A 162 -8.01 10.97 5.20
C ARG A 162 -8.19 9.50 5.65
N ASN A 163 -7.20 8.68 5.37
CA ASN A 163 -7.23 7.22 5.51
C ASN A 163 -8.33 6.56 4.66
N GLY A 164 -8.73 7.21 3.59
CA GLY A 164 -9.73 6.68 2.66
C GLY A 164 -9.12 6.10 1.40
N ILE A 165 -9.94 5.32 0.70
CA ILE A 165 -9.66 4.74 -0.62
C ILE A 165 -10.83 4.98 -1.56
N SER A 166 -10.55 5.24 -2.82
CA SER A 166 -11.54 5.29 -3.89
C SER A 166 -10.99 4.65 -5.17
N ARG A 167 -11.90 4.07 -5.96
CA ARG A 167 -11.63 3.71 -7.35
C ARG A 167 -12.18 4.81 -8.25
N ILE A 168 -11.37 5.24 -9.18
CA ILE A 168 -11.73 6.27 -10.15
C ILE A 168 -11.31 5.82 -11.55
N SER A 169 -11.97 6.33 -12.58
CA SER A 169 -11.52 6.17 -13.96
C SER A 169 -11.10 7.54 -14.49
N ALA A 170 -9.88 7.64 -14.98
CA ALA A 170 -9.32 8.86 -15.54
C ALA A 170 -8.63 8.53 -16.88
N GLU A 171 -8.98 9.24 -17.93
CA GLU A 171 -8.43 9.07 -19.28
C GLU A 171 -8.46 7.61 -19.79
N GLY A 172 -9.50 6.85 -19.40
CA GLY A 172 -9.66 5.43 -19.79
C GLY A 172 -8.80 4.45 -18.97
N THR A 173 -8.17 4.92 -17.90
CA THR A 173 -7.40 4.09 -16.95
C THR A 173 -8.09 4.05 -15.61
N ASP A 174 -8.21 2.86 -15.04
CA ASP A 174 -8.72 2.69 -13.67
C ASP A 174 -7.59 2.92 -12.67
N LEU A 175 -7.87 3.78 -11.71
CA LEU A 175 -6.94 4.16 -10.66
C LEU A 175 -7.51 3.81 -9.29
N ILE A 176 -6.63 3.35 -8.40
CA ILE A 176 -6.90 3.24 -6.97
C ILE A 176 -6.23 4.43 -6.27
N VAL A 177 -7.01 5.27 -5.63
CA VAL A 177 -6.52 6.44 -4.90
C VAL A 177 -6.64 6.21 -3.42
N CYS A 178 -5.49 6.17 -2.73
CA CYS A 178 -5.40 6.01 -1.28
C CYS A 178 -4.89 7.33 -0.66
N ARG A 179 -5.66 7.92 0.24
CA ARG A 179 -5.22 9.10 0.98
C ARG A 179 -4.75 8.71 2.37
N THR A 180 -3.43 8.72 2.60
CA THR A 180 -2.79 8.31 3.85
C THR A 180 -2.57 9.46 4.85
N GLY A 181 -2.59 10.70 4.42
CA GLY A 181 -2.32 11.87 5.26
C GLY A 181 -3.11 13.11 4.88
#